data_c5b909ee25f3b0b2ae18d0ba07b2e34d
#
_entry.id   c5b909ee25f3b0b2ae18d0ba07b2e34d
#
_cell.length_a   1.000
_cell.length_b   1.000
_cell.length_c   1.000
_cell.angle_alpha   90.00
_cell.angle_beta   90.00
_cell.angle_gamma   90.00
#
_symmetry.space_group_name_H-M   'P 1'
#
loop_
_entity.id
_entity.type
_entity.pdbx_description
1 polymer ?
#
loop_
_entity_poly.entity_id
_entity_poly.type
_entity_poly.pdbx_seq_one_letter_code
_entity_poly.pdbx_strand_id
1 'polypeptide(L)'
;MLNFQTVIAELTGLPLANCSLLDEATAAAEAATMFYGSRSRAQVKAEANTLFVDENVFASTLAVINTRMIPQGIKVVVGDYKTFEFTPDVFGAIVQYPNADGSIEDYKEFIVRANAGGARVAVAADLMSLVLLTPPGEWGADVVF
;
A
#
# COMPACT_ATOMS: atom_id res chain seq x y z
N MET A 1 -10.81 -7.35 -21.79
CA MET A 1 -11.10 -6.97 -20.39
C MET A 1 -11.03 -8.18 -19.45
N LEU A 2 -11.78 -9.25 -19.67
CA LEU A 2 -11.80 -10.39 -18.75
C LEU A 2 -10.40 -11.03 -18.58
N ASN A 3 -9.67 -11.27 -19.68
CA ASN A 3 -8.31 -11.79 -19.63
C ASN A 3 -7.33 -10.88 -18.88
N PHE A 4 -7.48 -9.56 -19.00
CA PHE A 4 -6.67 -8.59 -18.28
C PHE A 4 -6.90 -8.74 -16.75
N GLN A 5 -8.16 -8.75 -16.32
CA GLN A 5 -8.49 -8.90 -14.90
C GLN A 5 -7.97 -10.22 -14.33
N THR A 6 -8.08 -11.31 -15.09
CA THR A 6 -7.56 -12.61 -14.67
C THR A 6 -6.05 -12.58 -14.51
N VAL A 7 -5.31 -12.03 -15.47
CA VAL A 7 -3.84 -11.95 -15.41
C VAL A 7 -3.38 -11.09 -14.23
N ILE A 8 -4.00 -9.93 -14.01
CA ILE A 8 -3.65 -9.06 -12.88
C ILE A 8 -3.95 -9.75 -11.55
N ALA A 9 -5.11 -10.39 -11.40
CA ALA A 9 -5.46 -11.13 -10.18
C ALA A 9 -4.46 -12.26 -9.90
N GLU A 10 -4.10 -13.04 -10.91
CA GLU A 10 -3.13 -14.14 -10.77
C GLU A 10 -1.73 -13.64 -10.40
N LEU A 11 -1.22 -12.60 -11.08
CA LEU A 11 0.12 -12.07 -10.81
C LEU A 11 0.22 -11.39 -9.45
N THR A 12 -0.83 -10.71 -9.00
CA THR A 12 -0.83 -10.00 -7.71
C THR A 12 -1.19 -10.90 -6.53
N GLY A 13 -1.79 -12.08 -6.79
CA GLY A 13 -2.33 -12.96 -5.76
C GLY A 13 -3.59 -12.40 -5.07
N LEU A 14 -4.27 -11.42 -5.68
CA LEU A 14 -5.49 -10.84 -5.16
C LEU A 14 -6.73 -11.35 -5.90
N PRO A 15 -7.88 -11.49 -5.23
CA PRO A 15 -9.08 -12.09 -5.84
C PRO A 15 -9.80 -11.18 -6.83
N LEU A 16 -9.47 -9.90 -6.87
CA LEU A 16 -10.18 -8.90 -7.67
C LEU A 16 -9.21 -7.92 -8.31
N ALA A 17 -9.43 -7.61 -9.60
CA ALA A 17 -8.80 -6.49 -10.29
C ALA A 17 -9.87 -5.49 -10.74
N ASN A 18 -9.62 -4.20 -10.54
CA ASN A 18 -10.48 -3.12 -11.04
C ASN A 18 -9.97 -2.59 -12.40
N CYS A 19 -10.53 -1.49 -12.87
CA CYS A 19 -10.00 -0.80 -14.06
C CYS A 19 -8.69 -0.07 -13.73
N SER A 20 -7.86 0.14 -14.76
CA SER A 20 -6.63 0.95 -14.66
C SER A 20 -6.93 2.37 -14.21
N LEU A 21 -6.06 2.90 -13.35
CA LEU A 21 -6.03 4.31 -12.98
C LEU A 21 -5.08 5.09 -13.91
N LEU A 22 -4.95 6.39 -13.69
CA LEU A 22 -4.16 7.26 -14.57
C LEU A 22 -2.68 6.87 -14.61
N ASP A 23 -2.10 6.69 -13.43
CA ASP A 23 -0.70 6.30 -13.23
C ASP A 23 -0.50 5.64 -11.86
N GLU A 24 0.68 5.11 -11.62
CA GLU A 24 1.07 4.45 -10.38
C GLU A 24 0.94 5.35 -9.14
N ALA A 25 1.41 6.59 -9.23
CA ALA A 25 1.37 7.53 -8.11
C ALA A 25 -0.06 7.92 -7.74
N THR A 26 -0.94 8.08 -8.74
CA THR A 26 -2.38 8.30 -8.52
C THR A 26 -3.01 7.06 -7.90
N ALA A 27 -2.64 5.86 -8.34
CA ALA A 27 -3.14 4.62 -7.77
C ALA A 27 -2.75 4.47 -6.29
N ALA A 28 -1.52 4.84 -5.92
CA ALA A 28 -1.08 4.91 -4.52
C ALA A 28 -1.97 5.83 -3.67
N ALA A 29 -2.27 7.03 -4.17
CA ALA A 29 -3.12 7.98 -3.46
C ALA A 29 -4.58 7.50 -3.37
N GLU A 30 -5.09 6.82 -4.40
CA GLU A 30 -6.43 6.21 -4.36
C GLU A 30 -6.49 5.05 -3.35
N ALA A 31 -5.46 4.19 -3.28
CA ALA A 31 -5.37 3.14 -2.26
C ALA A 31 -5.39 3.73 -0.85
N ALA A 32 -4.61 4.79 -0.59
CA ALA A 32 -4.62 5.50 0.69
C ALA A 32 -5.99 6.09 1.02
N THR A 33 -6.66 6.72 0.03
CA THR A 33 -8.01 7.28 0.19
C THR A 33 -9.03 6.18 0.52
N MET A 34 -8.93 5.03 -0.16
CA MET A 34 -9.79 3.88 0.09
C MET A 34 -9.58 3.33 1.50
N PHE A 35 -8.35 3.20 1.96
CA PHE A 35 -8.04 2.77 3.33
C PHE A 35 -8.61 3.73 4.36
N TYR A 36 -8.41 5.03 4.16
CA TYR A 36 -8.95 6.07 5.03
C TYR A 36 -10.47 6.04 5.12
N GLY A 37 -11.15 5.89 3.98
CA GLY A 37 -12.62 5.81 3.90
C GLY A 37 -13.19 4.53 4.49
N SER A 38 -12.41 3.43 4.48
CA SER A 38 -12.84 2.11 4.98
C SER A 38 -12.44 1.82 6.43
N ARG A 39 -11.97 2.84 7.18
CA ARG A 39 -11.64 2.69 8.60
C ARG A 39 -12.85 2.18 9.41
N SER A 40 -12.58 1.31 10.36
CA SER A 40 -13.57 0.84 11.32
C SER A 40 -14.09 1.99 12.19
N ARG A 41 -15.27 1.81 12.81
CA ARG A 41 -15.81 2.80 13.75
C ARG A 41 -14.86 3.10 14.91
N ALA A 42 -14.09 2.10 15.36
CA ALA A 42 -13.08 2.25 16.41
C ALA A 42 -11.94 3.16 15.94
N GLN A 43 -11.42 2.94 14.74
CA GLN A 43 -10.35 3.76 14.14
C GLN A 43 -10.81 5.20 13.90
N VAL A 44 -12.04 5.41 13.43
CA VAL A 44 -12.60 6.75 13.26
C VAL A 44 -12.71 7.46 14.60
N LYS A 45 -13.17 6.77 15.66
CA LYS A 45 -13.27 7.34 17.02
C LYS A 45 -11.89 7.62 17.64
N ALA A 46 -10.89 6.82 17.29
CA ALA A 46 -9.49 6.99 17.72
C ALA A 46 -8.73 8.02 16.86
N GLU A 47 -9.40 8.66 15.90
CA GLU A 47 -8.79 9.61 14.96
C GLU A 47 -7.59 9.01 14.21
N ALA A 48 -7.66 7.73 13.81
CA ALA A 48 -6.62 7.08 13.04
C ALA A 48 -6.45 7.79 11.68
N ASN A 49 -5.50 8.72 11.61
CA ASN A 49 -5.26 9.58 10.45
C ASN A 49 -3.79 9.57 9.97
N THR A 50 -3.02 8.59 10.42
CA THR A 50 -1.62 8.42 10.01
C THR A 50 -1.51 7.36 8.91
N LEU A 51 -0.87 7.74 7.80
CA LEU A 51 -0.44 6.85 6.71
C LEU A 51 1.08 6.69 6.80
N PHE A 52 1.54 5.45 6.90
CA PHE A 52 2.97 5.14 6.77
C PHE A 52 3.34 4.94 5.29
N VAL A 53 4.48 5.45 4.87
CA VAL A 53 5.06 5.22 3.54
C VAL A 53 6.52 4.83 3.73
N ASP A 54 6.91 3.69 3.16
CA ASP A 54 8.32 3.26 3.19
C ASP A 54 9.22 4.27 2.49
N GLU A 55 10.39 4.54 3.03
CA GLU A 55 11.35 5.50 2.48
C GLU A 55 11.88 5.11 1.09
N ASN A 56 11.75 3.83 0.72
CA ASN A 56 12.15 3.29 -0.57
C ASN A 56 11.05 3.34 -1.65
N VAL A 57 9.91 3.96 -1.35
CA VAL A 57 8.86 4.28 -2.35
C VAL A 57 9.40 5.37 -3.29
N PHE A 58 9.04 5.29 -4.56
CA PHE A 58 9.46 6.30 -5.55
C PHE A 58 9.08 7.72 -5.11
N ALA A 59 10.04 8.65 -5.26
CA ALA A 59 9.86 10.04 -4.84
C ALA A 59 8.65 10.72 -5.53
N SER A 60 8.38 10.38 -6.79
CA SER A 60 7.20 10.84 -7.53
C SER A 60 5.88 10.36 -6.89
N THR A 61 5.84 9.10 -6.49
CA THR A 61 4.68 8.50 -5.80
C THR A 61 4.45 9.18 -4.46
N LEU A 62 5.51 9.36 -3.67
CA LEU A 62 5.42 10.07 -2.38
C LEU A 62 4.94 11.51 -2.54
N ALA A 63 5.38 12.23 -3.59
CA ALA A 63 4.94 13.61 -3.86
C ALA A 63 3.43 13.69 -4.13
N VAL A 64 2.87 12.74 -4.90
CA VAL A 64 1.43 12.68 -5.17
C VAL A 64 0.64 12.29 -3.92
N ILE A 65 1.13 11.31 -3.15
CA ILE A 65 0.53 10.93 -1.86
C ILE A 65 0.43 12.17 -0.95
N ASN A 66 1.52 12.91 -0.76
CA ASN A 66 1.53 14.12 0.06
C ASN A 66 0.53 15.16 -0.44
N THR A 67 0.50 15.41 -1.76
CA THR A 67 -0.40 16.37 -2.37
C THR A 67 -1.87 16.03 -2.13
N ARG A 68 -2.21 14.75 -2.13
CA ARG A 68 -3.59 14.25 -1.96
C ARG A 68 -4.00 14.08 -0.50
N MET A 69 -3.07 13.66 0.37
CA MET A 69 -3.38 13.28 1.75
C MET A 69 -3.33 14.47 2.73
N ILE A 70 -2.34 15.35 2.62
CA ILE A 70 -2.14 16.46 3.55
C ILE A 70 -3.37 17.40 3.61
N PRO A 71 -3.99 17.83 2.50
CA PRO A 71 -5.18 18.68 2.55
C PRO A 71 -6.39 18.02 3.22
N GLN A 72 -6.41 16.69 3.33
CA GLN A 72 -7.47 15.94 4.01
C GLN A 72 -7.19 15.77 5.52
N GLY A 73 -6.12 16.37 6.05
CA GLY A 73 -5.71 16.23 7.45
C GLY A 73 -5.05 14.90 7.76
N ILE A 74 -4.63 14.15 6.74
CA ILE A 74 -3.93 12.88 6.90
C ILE A 74 -2.43 13.15 7.08
N LYS A 75 -1.87 12.60 8.15
CA LYS A 75 -0.44 12.68 8.44
C LYS A 75 0.29 11.58 7.65
N VAL A 76 1.22 11.98 6.78
CA VAL A 76 2.11 11.04 6.08
C VAL A 76 3.42 10.92 6.85
N VAL A 77 3.74 9.71 7.27
CA VAL A 77 5.00 9.38 7.98
C VAL A 77 5.86 8.52 7.07
N VAL A 78 7.06 9.00 6.76
CA VAL A 78 8.04 8.28 5.94
C VAL A 78 9.12 7.70 6.83
N GLY A 79 9.49 6.45 6.60
CA GLY A 79 10.54 5.79 7.38
C GLY A 79 10.86 4.37 6.90
N ASP A 80 11.72 3.69 7.63
CA ASP A 80 12.11 2.31 7.37
C ASP A 80 11.04 1.34 7.88
N TYR A 81 10.48 0.52 6.98
CA TYR A 81 9.46 -0.49 7.29
C TYR A 81 9.95 -1.53 8.32
N LYS A 82 11.26 -1.77 8.42
CA LYS A 82 11.85 -2.75 9.35
C LYS A 82 11.69 -2.32 10.80
N THR A 83 11.78 -1.02 11.04
CA THR A 83 11.76 -0.43 12.39
C THR A 83 10.45 0.25 12.75
N PHE A 84 9.57 0.44 11.79
CA PHE A 84 8.29 1.13 12.02
C PHE A 84 7.37 0.33 12.95
N GLU A 85 6.82 1.01 13.95
CA GLU A 85 5.85 0.45 14.90
C GLU A 85 4.43 0.94 14.58
N PHE A 86 3.49 0.01 14.47
CA PHE A 86 2.10 0.31 14.20
C PHE A 86 1.37 0.70 15.49
N THR A 87 1.06 1.97 15.62
CA THR A 87 0.24 2.54 16.70
C THR A 87 -1.23 2.65 16.25
N PRO A 88 -2.21 2.75 17.17
CA PRO A 88 -3.64 2.76 16.81
C PRO A 88 -4.11 3.91 15.90
N ASP A 89 -3.29 4.94 15.73
CA ASP A 89 -3.56 6.07 14.83
C ASP A 89 -3.15 5.79 13.37
N VAL A 90 -2.42 4.68 13.11
CA VAL A 90 -2.01 4.29 11.76
C VAL A 90 -3.14 3.49 11.10
N PHE A 91 -3.72 4.02 10.02
CA PHE A 91 -4.78 3.33 9.28
C PHE A 91 -4.29 2.53 8.08
N GLY A 92 -3.12 2.86 7.57
CA GLY A 92 -2.59 2.21 6.38
C GLY A 92 -1.10 2.40 6.19
N ALA A 93 -0.52 1.58 5.32
CA ALA A 93 0.88 1.61 4.93
C ALA A 93 1.04 1.37 3.44
N ILE A 94 2.10 1.95 2.86
CA ILE A 94 2.49 1.76 1.46
C ILE A 94 3.95 1.37 1.40
N VAL A 95 4.26 0.31 0.66
CA VAL A 95 5.61 -0.17 0.38
C VAL A 95 5.81 -0.35 -1.13
N GLN A 96 7.07 -0.38 -1.59
CA GLN A 96 7.45 -0.51 -3.00
C GLN A 96 8.10 -1.88 -3.25
N TYR A 97 7.76 -2.55 -4.37
CA TYR A 97 8.28 -3.89 -4.68
C TYR A 97 8.45 -4.12 -6.19
N PRO A 98 9.69 -4.22 -6.71
CA PRO A 98 10.96 -3.90 -6.03
C PRO A 98 11.06 -2.45 -5.57
N ASN A 99 12.00 -2.19 -4.65
CA ASN A 99 12.26 -0.84 -4.11
C ASN A 99 12.82 0.12 -5.17
N ALA A 100 12.85 1.42 -4.84
CA ALA A 100 13.37 2.46 -5.72
C ALA A 100 14.85 2.25 -6.12
N ASP A 101 15.64 1.57 -5.29
CA ASP A 101 17.04 1.21 -5.56
C ASP A 101 17.19 -0.15 -6.29
N GLY A 102 16.07 -0.84 -6.59
CA GLY A 102 16.02 -2.15 -7.22
C GLY A 102 16.18 -3.33 -6.25
N SER A 103 16.28 -3.09 -4.95
CA SER A 103 16.32 -4.17 -3.96
C SER A 103 14.96 -4.88 -3.85
N ILE A 104 15.02 -6.17 -3.54
CA ILE A 104 13.84 -7.02 -3.39
C ILE A 104 13.74 -7.42 -1.92
N GLU A 105 12.70 -6.93 -1.25
CA GLU A 105 12.48 -7.18 0.16
C GLU A 105 11.30 -8.14 0.40
N ASP A 106 11.34 -8.90 1.48
CA ASP A 106 10.21 -9.72 1.95
C ASP A 106 9.38 -8.91 2.96
N TYR A 107 8.19 -8.47 2.52
CA TYR A 107 7.30 -7.66 3.35
C TYR A 107 6.32 -8.49 4.21
N LYS A 108 6.41 -9.82 4.20
CA LYS A 108 5.46 -10.70 4.89
C LYS A 108 5.31 -10.34 6.38
N GLU A 109 6.42 -10.23 7.10
CA GLU A 109 6.39 -9.89 8.54
C GLU A 109 5.85 -8.47 8.79
N PHE A 110 6.20 -7.53 7.91
CA PHE A 110 5.68 -6.16 7.99
C PHE A 110 4.16 -6.14 7.83
N ILE A 111 3.62 -6.85 6.84
CA ILE A 111 2.18 -6.94 6.59
C ILE A 111 1.46 -7.61 7.77
N VAL A 112 2.03 -8.66 8.35
CA VAL A 112 1.48 -9.30 9.55
C VAL A 112 1.42 -8.31 10.73
N ARG A 113 2.48 -7.53 10.96
CA ARG A 113 2.49 -6.48 12.01
C ARG A 113 1.47 -5.38 11.75
N ALA A 114 1.35 -4.93 10.51
CA ALA A 114 0.37 -3.92 10.09
C ALA A 114 -1.05 -4.39 10.38
N ASN A 115 -1.39 -5.59 9.92
CA ASN A 115 -2.71 -6.18 10.12
C ASN A 115 -3.04 -6.38 11.61
N ALA A 116 -2.06 -6.82 12.42
CA ALA A 116 -2.21 -6.93 13.87
C ALA A 116 -2.47 -5.58 14.55
N GLY A 117 -1.88 -4.49 14.02
CA GLY A 117 -2.13 -3.10 14.44
C GLY A 117 -3.43 -2.50 13.89
N GLY A 118 -4.12 -3.23 13.00
CA GLY A 118 -5.36 -2.76 12.34
C GLY A 118 -5.12 -1.87 11.12
N ALA A 119 -3.88 -1.71 10.67
CA ALA A 119 -3.53 -0.97 9.46
C ALA A 119 -3.62 -1.87 8.23
N ARG A 120 -4.06 -1.33 7.09
CA ARG A 120 -4.07 -2.00 5.79
C ARG A 120 -2.78 -1.72 5.02
N VAL A 121 -2.37 -2.65 4.16
CA VAL A 121 -1.13 -2.49 3.38
C VAL A 121 -1.40 -2.50 1.89
N ALA A 122 -0.88 -1.48 1.20
CA ALA A 122 -0.81 -1.42 -0.24
C ALA A 122 0.65 -1.59 -0.71
N VAL A 123 0.83 -2.38 -1.76
CA VAL A 123 2.14 -2.64 -2.36
C VAL A 123 2.16 -2.05 -3.77
N ALA A 124 3.06 -1.09 -3.98
CA ALA A 124 3.43 -0.62 -5.32
C ALA A 124 4.32 -1.65 -5.98
N ALA A 125 3.82 -2.37 -6.98
CA ALA A 125 4.54 -3.48 -7.57
C ALA A 125 4.81 -3.29 -9.06
N ASP A 126 6.03 -3.55 -9.50
CA ASP A 126 6.28 -3.75 -10.91
C ASP A 126 5.64 -5.07 -11.37
N LEU A 127 4.63 -4.96 -12.22
CA LEU A 127 3.86 -6.12 -12.68
C LEU A 127 4.74 -7.17 -13.38
N MET A 128 5.78 -6.77 -14.12
CA MET A 128 6.69 -7.70 -14.78
C MET A 128 7.53 -8.50 -13.78
N SER A 129 7.89 -7.89 -12.67
CA SER A 129 8.64 -8.57 -11.61
C SER A 129 7.85 -9.72 -10.98
N LEU A 130 6.51 -9.59 -10.91
CA LEU A 130 5.62 -10.60 -10.32
C LEU A 130 5.53 -11.91 -11.11
N VAL A 131 6.07 -11.96 -12.33
CA VAL A 131 6.24 -13.21 -13.07
C VAL A 131 7.27 -14.13 -12.39
N LEU A 132 8.22 -13.55 -11.65
CA LEU A 132 9.31 -14.27 -10.98
C LEU A 132 9.26 -14.18 -9.46
N LEU A 133 8.69 -13.11 -8.93
CA LEU A 133 8.67 -12.81 -7.51
C LEU A 133 7.35 -13.22 -6.86
N THR A 134 7.36 -13.37 -5.55
CA THR A 134 6.18 -13.74 -4.78
C THR A 134 5.08 -12.68 -4.93
N PRO A 135 3.86 -13.05 -5.32
CA PRO A 135 2.73 -12.13 -5.37
C PRO A 135 2.44 -11.50 -4.00
N PRO A 136 2.31 -10.17 -3.90
CA PRO A 136 2.06 -9.52 -2.60
C PRO A 136 0.76 -9.95 -1.90
N GLY A 137 -0.23 -10.42 -2.64
CA GLY A 137 -1.46 -11.00 -2.08
C GLY A 137 -1.19 -12.24 -1.21
N GLU A 138 -0.14 -13.02 -1.51
CA GLU A 138 0.25 -14.18 -0.70
C GLU A 138 0.84 -13.78 0.66
N TRP A 139 1.34 -12.56 0.80
CA TRP A 139 1.76 -12.00 2.09
C TRP A 139 0.60 -11.44 2.90
N GLY A 140 -0.57 -11.29 2.27
CA GLY A 140 -1.75 -10.69 2.88
C GLY A 140 -1.87 -9.18 2.63
N ALA A 141 -1.27 -8.66 1.56
CA ALA A 141 -1.49 -7.29 1.11
C ALA A 141 -2.98 -7.07 0.77
N ASP A 142 -3.52 -5.91 1.14
CA ASP A 142 -4.91 -5.54 0.87
C ASP A 142 -5.10 -4.99 -0.54
N VAL A 143 -4.08 -4.32 -1.06
CA VAL A 143 -4.06 -3.70 -2.40
C VAL A 143 -2.68 -3.90 -3.03
N VAL A 144 -2.67 -4.12 -4.35
CA VAL A 144 -1.48 -4.07 -5.20
C VAL A 144 -1.78 -3.14 -6.37
N PHE A 145 -0.89 -2.22 -6.68
CA PHE A 145 -1.04 -1.25 -7.78
C PHE A 145 0.27 -1.03 -8.51
#